data_8e1197027970234ad1864254f23dcf0e
#
_entry.id   8e1197027970234ad1864254f23dcf0e
#
_cell.length_a   1.000
_cell.length_b   1.000
_cell.length_c   1.000
_cell.angle_alpha   90.00
_cell.angle_beta   90.00
_cell.angle_gamma   90.00
#
_symmetry.space_group_name_H-M   'P 1'
#
loop_
_entity.id
_entity.type
_entity.pdbx_description
1 polymer ?
#
loop_
_entity_poly.entity_id
_entity_poly.type
_entity_poly.pdbx_seq_one_letter_code
_entity_poly.pdbx_strand_id
1 'polypeptide(L)'
;MERGLEVISITDHDSVSGVGEALAVAGSGGKIMVVPGVEINTDLATGELHVLGYFIDYLDEQLVVALAKIRESRVGRAQKMLAKLGELGMPLEWQRVLDLARGESICRPHIAQAMLEKGYISDEREAFERYIGRDGPAYVGREKVGPADAVRIVKNAGGIPVLAHPADIIGVDNIIVELKAAGLAGIEAYYGQYDSKTVRRVVKMADRHGLLTTGGTDYHHFCDDREVPLGSVNIPESSIEQLFAAAGKTFRPA
;
A
#
# COMPACT_ATOMS: atom_id res chain seq x y z
N MET A 1 4.33 9.52 -20.43
CA MET A 1 4.53 9.37 -21.88
C MET A 1 5.94 8.93 -22.25
N GLU A 2 6.96 9.45 -21.59
CA GLU A 2 8.36 9.10 -21.91
C GLU A 2 8.72 7.62 -21.65
N ARG A 3 7.94 6.89 -20.86
CA ARG A 3 8.20 5.48 -20.47
C ARG A 3 7.26 4.46 -21.12
N GLY A 4 6.39 4.86 -22.05
CA GLY A 4 5.51 3.95 -22.78
C GLY A 4 4.43 3.28 -21.95
N LEU A 5 4.07 3.85 -20.78
CA LEU A 5 2.98 3.33 -19.95
C LEU A 5 1.63 3.67 -20.57
N GLU A 6 0.75 2.69 -20.67
CA GLU A 6 -0.63 2.83 -21.17
C GLU A 6 -1.66 2.87 -20.05
N VAL A 7 -1.38 2.18 -18.93
CA VAL A 7 -2.23 2.10 -17.74
C VAL A 7 -1.41 2.31 -16.49
N ILE A 8 -1.93 3.12 -15.57
CA ILE A 8 -1.41 3.25 -14.20
C ILE A 8 -2.57 3.18 -13.20
N SER A 9 -2.29 2.80 -11.98
CA SER A 9 -3.21 2.97 -10.86
C SER A 9 -2.58 3.89 -9.83
N ILE A 10 -3.39 4.78 -9.26
CA ILE A 10 -3.03 5.58 -8.09
C ILE A 10 -3.56 4.85 -6.88
N THR A 11 -2.66 4.38 -6.03
CA THR A 11 -2.96 3.50 -4.89
C THR A 11 -2.32 4.01 -3.60
N ASP A 12 -2.44 5.31 -3.33
CA ASP A 12 -1.88 5.94 -2.14
C ASP A 12 -2.33 5.24 -0.85
N HIS A 13 -1.45 5.19 0.13
CA HIS A 13 -1.74 4.55 1.41
C HIS A 13 -2.88 5.23 2.18
N ASP A 14 -3.96 4.48 2.40
CA ASP A 14 -5.16 4.90 3.15
C ASP A 14 -5.76 6.23 2.66
N SER A 15 -5.55 6.59 1.37
CA SER A 15 -6.00 7.84 0.78
C SER A 15 -6.44 7.68 -0.67
N VAL A 16 -7.44 8.47 -1.07
CA VAL A 16 -7.91 8.57 -2.46
C VAL A 16 -7.82 10.01 -2.97
N SER A 17 -7.14 10.90 -2.24
CA SER A 17 -7.13 12.35 -2.54
C SER A 17 -6.45 12.68 -3.87
N GLY A 18 -5.44 11.90 -4.29
CA GLY A 18 -4.71 12.09 -5.55
C GLY A 18 -5.47 11.57 -6.79
N VAL A 19 -6.47 10.70 -6.59
CA VAL A 19 -7.15 10.03 -7.71
C VAL A 19 -7.87 10.99 -8.64
N GLY A 20 -8.59 11.97 -8.08
CA GLY A 20 -9.35 12.95 -8.87
C GLY A 20 -8.48 13.80 -9.77
N GLU A 21 -7.34 14.27 -9.27
CA GLU A 21 -6.37 15.05 -10.05
C GLU A 21 -5.74 14.20 -11.17
N ALA A 22 -5.33 12.96 -10.85
CA ALA A 22 -4.75 12.06 -11.83
C ALA A 22 -5.72 11.74 -12.98
N LEU A 23 -7.00 11.52 -12.67
CA LEU A 23 -8.06 11.31 -13.67
C LEU A 23 -8.28 12.57 -14.55
N ALA A 24 -8.27 13.76 -13.95
CA ALA A 24 -8.43 15.02 -14.67
C ALA A 24 -7.27 15.26 -15.66
N VAL A 25 -6.04 15.01 -15.22
CA VAL A 25 -4.84 15.12 -16.08
C VAL A 25 -4.89 14.10 -17.22
N ALA A 26 -5.27 12.85 -16.96
CA ALA A 26 -5.41 11.81 -17.98
C ALA A 26 -6.51 12.16 -19.00
N GLY A 27 -7.64 12.71 -18.55
CA GLY A 27 -8.78 13.09 -19.40
C GLY A 27 -8.51 14.31 -20.28
N SER A 28 -7.52 15.16 -19.98
CA SER A 28 -7.19 16.37 -20.73
C SER A 28 -6.32 16.14 -21.98
N GLY A 29 -6.27 14.90 -22.52
CA GLY A 29 -5.53 14.53 -23.74
C GLY A 29 -4.34 13.60 -23.47
N GLY A 30 -4.29 13.01 -22.29
CA GLY A 30 -3.32 11.97 -21.95
C GLY A 30 -3.60 10.66 -22.68
N LYS A 31 -2.53 9.97 -23.11
CA LYS A 31 -2.62 8.62 -23.67
C LYS A 31 -2.60 7.53 -22.58
N ILE A 32 -2.59 7.94 -21.31
CA ILE A 32 -2.51 7.02 -20.15
C ILE A 32 -3.91 6.85 -19.58
N MET A 33 -4.32 5.61 -19.38
CA MET A 33 -5.51 5.27 -18.62
C MET A 33 -5.17 5.23 -17.14
N VAL A 34 -5.93 5.95 -16.33
CA VAL A 34 -5.80 5.94 -14.86
C VAL A 34 -6.89 5.05 -14.27
N VAL A 35 -6.48 4.05 -13.49
CA VAL A 35 -7.36 3.19 -12.70
C VAL A 35 -7.45 3.78 -11.30
N PRO A 36 -8.65 4.20 -10.84
CA PRO A 36 -8.84 4.63 -9.45
C PRO A 36 -8.48 3.51 -8.49
N GLY A 37 -7.64 3.80 -7.51
CA GLY A 37 -7.20 2.79 -6.56
C GLY A 37 -6.94 3.34 -5.16
N VAL A 38 -6.58 2.45 -4.26
CA VAL A 38 -6.14 2.72 -2.89
C VAL A 38 -5.31 1.56 -2.39
N GLU A 39 -4.35 1.81 -1.53
CA GLU A 39 -3.68 0.77 -0.75
C GLU A 39 -4.07 0.90 0.73
N ILE A 40 -4.81 -0.09 1.25
CA ILE A 40 -5.23 -0.11 2.65
C ILE A 40 -4.23 -0.91 3.47
N ASN A 41 -3.61 -0.24 4.43
CA ASN A 41 -2.70 -0.89 5.35
C ASN A 41 -3.44 -1.59 6.47
N THR A 42 -3.14 -2.85 6.68
CA THR A 42 -3.71 -3.67 7.74
C THR A 42 -2.64 -4.28 8.62
N ASP A 43 -3.01 -4.74 9.80
CA ASP A 43 -2.09 -5.38 10.73
C ASP A 43 -2.42 -6.86 10.90
N LEU A 44 -1.40 -7.69 10.80
CA LEU A 44 -1.40 -9.07 11.26
C LEU A 44 -0.77 -9.18 12.66
N ALA A 45 -0.95 -10.32 13.31
CA ALA A 45 -0.21 -10.62 14.53
C ALA A 45 1.31 -10.62 14.31
N THR A 46 1.76 -10.96 13.12
CA THR A 46 3.18 -11.12 12.74
C THR A 46 3.78 -9.97 11.94
N GLY A 47 3.01 -8.95 11.57
CA GLY A 47 3.51 -7.85 10.74
C GLY A 47 2.41 -6.98 10.16
N GLU A 48 2.69 -6.33 9.06
CA GLU A 48 1.75 -5.55 8.26
C GLU A 48 1.38 -6.35 7.00
N LEU A 49 0.16 -6.15 6.53
CA LEU A 49 -0.35 -6.69 5.29
C LEU A 49 -1.13 -5.58 4.59
N HIS A 50 -0.93 -5.45 3.31
CA HIS A 50 -1.59 -4.42 2.53
C HIS A 50 -2.62 -5.02 1.57
N VAL A 51 -3.73 -4.31 1.39
CA VAL A 51 -4.78 -4.66 0.44
C VAL A 51 -4.93 -3.52 -0.56
N LEU A 52 -4.62 -3.81 -1.82
CA LEU A 52 -4.89 -2.91 -2.93
C LEU A 52 -6.36 -2.98 -3.32
N GLY A 53 -6.96 -1.83 -3.61
CA GLY A 53 -8.26 -1.72 -4.25
C GLY A 53 -8.10 -1.12 -5.63
N TYR A 54 -8.56 -1.80 -6.68
CA TYR A 54 -8.60 -1.27 -8.04
C TYR A 54 -10.03 -0.99 -8.46
N PHE A 55 -10.24 0.01 -9.34
CA PHE A 55 -11.55 0.41 -9.86
C PHE A 55 -12.56 0.81 -8.77
N ILE A 56 -12.09 1.32 -7.65
CA ILE A 56 -12.93 1.83 -6.58
C ILE A 56 -13.73 3.05 -7.03
N ASP A 57 -14.93 3.22 -6.46
CA ASP A 57 -15.58 4.54 -6.43
C ASP A 57 -14.88 5.40 -5.37
N TYR A 58 -13.92 6.21 -5.81
CA TYR A 58 -13.13 7.05 -4.91
C TYR A 58 -13.92 8.21 -4.28
N LEU A 59 -15.17 8.43 -4.72
CA LEU A 59 -16.11 9.39 -4.16
C LEU A 59 -17.11 8.74 -3.18
N ASP A 60 -17.06 7.42 -3.01
CA ASP A 60 -17.93 6.72 -2.07
C ASP A 60 -17.69 7.24 -0.65
N GLU A 61 -18.74 7.76 -0.02
CA GLU A 61 -18.69 8.38 1.31
C GLU A 61 -18.24 7.38 2.39
N GLN A 62 -18.63 6.12 2.29
CA GLN A 62 -18.28 5.09 3.28
C GLN A 62 -16.78 4.74 3.18
N LEU A 63 -16.25 4.66 1.95
CA LEU A 63 -14.81 4.50 1.72
C LEU A 63 -14.03 5.68 2.31
N VAL A 64 -14.42 6.92 1.97
CA VAL A 64 -13.74 8.13 2.45
C VAL A 64 -13.72 8.20 3.98
N VAL A 65 -14.86 7.91 4.63
CA VAL A 65 -14.96 7.87 6.10
C VAL A 65 -14.11 6.75 6.69
N ALA A 66 -14.11 5.55 6.09
CA ALA A 66 -13.29 4.43 6.57
C ALA A 66 -11.79 4.77 6.49
N LEU A 67 -11.33 5.32 5.36
CA LEU A 67 -9.93 5.73 5.19
C LEU A 67 -9.54 6.87 6.13
N ALA A 68 -10.44 7.83 6.38
CA ALA A 68 -10.19 8.89 7.35
C ALA A 68 -9.95 8.33 8.76
N LYS A 69 -10.78 7.39 9.24
CA LYS A 69 -10.59 6.72 10.54
C LYS A 69 -9.26 5.99 10.63
N ILE A 70 -8.84 5.31 9.54
CA ILE A 70 -7.54 4.64 9.50
C ILE A 70 -6.40 5.66 9.66
N ARG A 71 -6.45 6.78 8.94
CA ARG A 71 -5.44 7.86 9.04
C ARG A 71 -5.42 8.50 10.42
N GLU A 72 -6.59 8.80 11.01
CA GLU A 72 -6.69 9.34 12.38
C GLU A 72 -6.06 8.41 13.42
N SER A 73 -6.32 7.11 13.30
CA SER A 73 -5.68 6.09 14.16
C SER A 73 -4.15 6.10 14.03
N ARG A 74 -3.60 6.35 12.83
CA ARG A 74 -2.16 6.50 12.59
C ARG A 74 -1.59 7.75 13.24
N VAL A 75 -2.28 8.90 13.10
CA VAL A 75 -1.90 10.15 13.74
C VAL A 75 -1.82 9.97 15.25
N GLY A 76 -2.87 9.45 15.88
CA GLY A 76 -2.91 9.19 17.32
C GLY A 76 -1.82 8.21 17.79
N ARG A 77 -1.54 7.16 17.01
CA ARG A 77 -0.44 6.23 17.26
C ARG A 77 0.90 6.94 17.21
N ALA A 78 1.18 7.69 16.15
CA ALA A 78 2.45 8.38 15.97
C ALA A 78 2.71 9.38 17.11
N GLN A 79 1.72 10.17 17.52
CA GLN A 79 1.82 11.09 18.63
C GLN A 79 2.17 10.37 19.96
N LYS A 80 1.53 9.23 20.23
CA LYS A 80 1.84 8.40 21.41
C LYS A 80 3.26 7.82 21.33
N MET A 81 3.74 7.46 20.15
CA MET A 81 5.12 6.99 19.95
C MET A 81 6.13 8.10 20.20
N LEU A 82 5.87 9.32 19.70
CA LEU A 82 6.71 10.48 19.96
C LEU A 82 6.78 10.81 21.45
N ALA A 83 5.66 10.73 22.17
CA ALA A 83 5.64 10.93 23.62
C ALA A 83 6.57 9.93 24.33
N LYS A 84 6.47 8.62 24.00
CA LYS A 84 7.35 7.60 24.55
C LYS A 84 8.82 7.79 24.17
N LEU A 85 9.12 8.22 22.94
CA LEU A 85 10.49 8.57 22.55
C LEU A 85 11.02 9.76 23.38
N GLY A 86 10.18 10.75 23.67
CA GLY A 86 10.51 11.85 24.56
C GLY A 86 10.86 11.39 25.98
N GLU A 87 10.09 10.44 26.55
CA GLU A 87 10.37 9.81 27.85
C GLU A 87 11.71 9.05 27.86
N LEU A 88 12.13 8.52 26.71
CA LEU A 88 13.43 7.86 26.52
C LEU A 88 14.59 8.85 26.26
N GLY A 89 14.35 10.17 26.33
CA GLY A 89 15.36 11.19 26.08
C GLY A 89 15.59 11.49 24.59
N MET A 90 14.68 11.07 23.70
CA MET A 90 14.74 11.28 22.26
C MET A 90 13.53 12.09 21.75
N PRO A 91 13.33 13.35 22.20
CA PRO A 91 12.18 14.15 21.78
C PRO A 91 12.25 14.50 20.31
N LEU A 92 11.12 14.34 19.62
CA LEU A 92 10.92 14.68 18.20
C LEU A 92 9.83 15.73 18.05
N GLU A 93 10.05 16.66 17.13
CA GLU A 93 9.06 17.66 16.78
C GLU A 93 7.96 17.03 15.89
N TRP A 94 6.70 17.16 16.34
CA TRP A 94 5.56 16.64 15.58
C TRP A 94 5.50 17.22 14.16
N GLN A 95 5.73 18.54 14.01
CA GLN A 95 5.73 19.19 12.71
C GLN A 95 6.76 18.58 11.76
N ARG A 96 7.95 18.18 12.26
CA ARG A 96 8.95 17.54 11.40
C ARG A 96 8.48 16.20 10.86
N VAL A 97 7.77 15.40 11.66
CA VAL A 97 7.19 14.12 11.20
C VAL A 97 6.10 14.37 10.14
N LEU A 98 5.29 15.41 10.30
CA LEU A 98 4.31 15.83 9.29
C LEU A 98 4.98 16.26 7.98
N ASP A 99 6.05 17.05 8.07
CA ASP A 99 6.80 17.51 6.89
C ASP A 99 7.43 16.36 6.12
N LEU A 100 7.91 15.35 6.83
CA LEU A 100 8.45 14.12 6.22
C LEU A 100 7.36 13.28 5.54
N ALA A 101 6.16 13.26 6.09
CA ALA A 101 5.01 12.57 5.49
C ALA A 101 4.46 13.30 4.25
N ARG A 102 4.83 14.57 3.99
CA ARG A 102 4.46 15.34 2.79
C ARG A 102 2.97 15.33 2.44
N GLY A 103 2.11 15.26 3.44
CA GLY A 103 0.65 15.14 3.24
C GLY A 103 0.13 13.71 3.05
N GLU A 104 1.01 12.73 3.00
CA GLU A 104 0.66 11.31 2.98
C GLU A 104 0.30 10.78 4.37
N SER A 105 -0.13 9.52 4.41
CA SER A 105 -0.43 8.84 5.66
C SER A 105 0.82 8.67 6.54
N ILE A 106 0.75 9.11 7.80
CA ILE A 106 1.90 9.05 8.72
C ILE A 106 2.23 7.59 9.05
N CYS A 107 3.48 7.21 8.76
CA CYS A 107 4.01 5.87 8.96
C CYS A 107 5.23 5.87 9.89
N ARG A 108 5.58 4.70 10.44
CA ARG A 108 6.78 4.56 11.30
C ARG A 108 8.10 4.94 10.60
N PRO A 109 8.30 4.71 9.29
CA PRO A 109 9.48 5.22 8.59
C PRO A 109 9.69 6.72 8.75
N HIS A 110 8.62 7.54 8.74
CA HIS A 110 8.75 8.99 8.96
C HIS A 110 9.27 9.34 10.37
N ILE A 111 8.90 8.53 11.38
CA ILE A 111 9.45 8.66 12.74
C ILE A 111 10.92 8.24 12.75
N ALA A 112 11.26 7.12 12.10
CA ALA A 112 12.65 6.65 12.00
C ALA A 112 13.53 7.69 11.31
N GLN A 113 13.06 8.27 10.20
CA GLN A 113 13.77 9.36 9.51
C GLN A 113 13.99 10.58 10.40
N ALA A 114 12.98 10.99 11.17
CA ALA A 114 13.12 12.10 12.11
C ALA A 114 14.13 11.78 13.23
N MET A 115 14.18 10.53 13.71
CA MET A 115 15.18 10.06 14.69
C MET A 115 16.59 10.10 14.08
N LEU A 116 16.75 9.68 12.83
CA LEU A 116 18.03 9.71 12.11
C LEU A 116 18.54 11.15 11.95
N GLU A 117 17.68 12.07 11.51
CA GLU A 117 18.02 13.49 11.37
C GLU A 117 18.47 14.16 12.68
N LYS A 118 17.91 13.72 13.81
CA LYS A 118 18.31 14.18 15.15
C LYS A 118 19.59 13.49 15.67
N GLY A 119 20.12 12.50 14.95
CA GLY A 119 21.29 11.73 15.36
C GLY A 119 21.03 10.79 16.56
N TYR A 120 19.78 10.41 16.81
CA TYR A 120 19.43 9.45 17.86
C TYR A 120 19.74 8.00 17.47
N ILE A 121 19.84 7.74 16.19
CA ILE A 121 20.14 6.45 15.58
C ILE A 121 21.13 6.63 14.43
N SER A 122 21.82 5.55 14.06
CA SER A 122 22.80 5.53 12.96
C SER A 122 22.20 5.21 11.60
N ASP A 123 21.09 4.48 11.59
CA ASP A 123 20.30 4.14 10.41
C ASP A 123 18.83 3.86 10.81
N GLU A 124 17.93 3.86 9.83
CA GLU A 124 16.50 3.65 10.07
C GLU A 124 16.18 2.26 10.64
N ARG A 125 16.98 1.24 10.32
CA ARG A 125 16.79 -0.13 10.79
C ARG A 125 16.96 -0.18 12.32
N GLU A 126 17.93 0.57 12.86
CA GLU A 126 18.14 0.69 14.31
C GLU A 126 16.88 1.20 15.02
N ALA A 127 16.13 2.14 14.40
CA ALA A 127 14.87 2.60 14.98
C ALA A 127 13.89 1.45 15.23
N PHE A 128 13.71 0.57 14.23
CA PHE A 128 12.78 -0.55 14.34
C PHE A 128 13.28 -1.63 15.29
N GLU A 129 14.57 -1.95 15.27
CA GLU A 129 15.14 -3.00 16.12
C GLU A 129 15.13 -2.62 17.61
N ARG A 130 15.36 -1.34 17.94
CA ARG A 130 15.59 -0.91 19.33
C ARG A 130 14.46 -0.12 19.95
N TYR A 131 13.65 0.62 19.18
CA TYR A 131 12.75 1.63 19.73
C TYR A 131 11.29 1.52 19.31
N ILE A 132 11.01 1.55 18.01
CA ILE A 132 9.66 1.70 17.46
C ILE A 132 9.11 0.44 16.78
N GLY A 133 9.90 -0.63 16.71
CA GLY A 133 9.42 -1.95 16.30
C GLY A 133 8.50 -2.56 17.37
N ARG A 134 7.87 -3.69 17.03
CA ARG A 134 6.80 -4.30 17.85
C ARG A 134 7.18 -4.54 19.32
N ASP A 135 8.43 -4.91 19.57
CA ASP A 135 8.95 -5.19 20.90
C ASP A 135 9.72 -4.01 21.50
N GLY A 136 9.77 -2.90 20.79
CA GLY A 136 10.50 -1.70 21.21
C GLY A 136 9.75 -0.90 22.29
N PRO A 137 10.49 -0.18 23.16
CA PRO A 137 9.91 0.55 24.30
C PRO A 137 8.98 1.69 23.85
N ALA A 138 9.20 2.28 22.69
CA ALA A 138 8.34 3.32 22.12
C ALA A 138 7.23 2.78 21.21
N TYR A 139 7.10 1.47 21.08
CA TYR A 139 6.02 0.89 20.29
C TYR A 139 4.64 1.23 20.86
N VAL A 140 3.72 1.55 19.95
CA VAL A 140 2.29 1.71 20.25
C VAL A 140 1.51 0.91 19.21
N GLY A 141 0.63 0.02 19.66
CA GLY A 141 -0.36 -0.63 18.81
C GLY A 141 -1.36 0.39 18.28
N ARG A 142 -1.98 0.11 17.13
CA ARG A 142 -3.11 0.93 16.63
C ARG A 142 -4.42 0.15 16.74
N GLU A 143 -5.56 0.86 16.69
CA GLU A 143 -6.83 0.24 16.35
C GLU A 143 -6.71 -0.39 14.96
N LYS A 144 -7.03 -1.67 14.87
CA LYS A 144 -6.71 -2.48 13.70
C LYS A 144 -7.89 -2.52 12.76
N VAL A 145 -7.66 -2.14 11.50
CA VAL A 145 -8.46 -2.67 10.42
C VAL A 145 -7.87 -4.05 10.09
N GLY A 146 -8.68 -5.09 10.26
CA GLY A 146 -8.27 -6.44 9.88
C GLY A 146 -8.17 -6.58 8.35
N PRO A 147 -7.31 -7.47 7.84
CA PRO A 147 -7.19 -7.66 6.40
C PRO A 147 -8.52 -8.02 5.71
N ALA A 148 -9.36 -8.83 6.35
CA ALA A 148 -10.69 -9.16 5.84
C ALA A 148 -11.62 -7.94 5.79
N ASP A 149 -11.49 -7.00 6.74
CA ASP A 149 -12.27 -5.77 6.72
C ASP A 149 -11.79 -4.82 5.62
N ALA A 150 -10.48 -4.73 5.37
CA ALA A 150 -9.95 -3.97 4.24
C ALA A 150 -10.48 -4.52 2.90
N VAL A 151 -10.51 -5.85 2.73
CA VAL A 151 -11.13 -6.48 1.56
C VAL A 151 -12.60 -6.08 1.41
N ARG A 152 -13.37 -6.06 2.50
CA ARG A 152 -14.79 -5.63 2.48
C ARG A 152 -14.93 -4.15 2.16
N ILE A 153 -14.08 -3.28 2.71
CA ILE A 153 -14.06 -1.84 2.41
C ILE A 153 -13.89 -1.62 0.90
N VAL A 154 -12.90 -2.25 0.28
CA VAL A 154 -12.66 -2.16 -1.17
C VAL A 154 -13.87 -2.67 -1.96
N LYS A 155 -14.43 -3.83 -1.60
CA LYS A 155 -15.61 -4.40 -2.27
C LYS A 155 -16.84 -3.50 -2.18
N ASN A 156 -17.10 -2.93 -1.01
CA ASN A 156 -18.25 -2.08 -0.79
C ASN A 156 -18.16 -0.78 -1.61
N ALA A 157 -16.96 -0.31 -1.88
CA ALA A 157 -16.67 0.79 -2.80
C ALA A 157 -16.67 0.37 -4.28
N GLY A 158 -17.22 -0.81 -4.61
CA GLY A 158 -17.31 -1.34 -5.98
C GLY A 158 -15.98 -1.79 -6.57
N GLY A 159 -14.91 -1.82 -5.79
CA GLY A 159 -13.55 -2.13 -6.23
C GLY A 159 -13.21 -3.62 -6.22
N ILE A 160 -12.05 -3.93 -6.78
CA ILE A 160 -11.44 -5.26 -6.85
C ILE A 160 -10.32 -5.34 -5.81
N PRO A 161 -10.49 -6.09 -4.71
CA PRO A 161 -9.46 -6.23 -3.69
C PRO A 161 -8.38 -7.23 -4.10
N VAL A 162 -7.13 -6.82 -3.94
CA VAL A 162 -5.93 -7.57 -4.30
C VAL A 162 -4.96 -7.55 -3.11
N LEU A 163 -4.39 -8.70 -2.77
CA LEU A 163 -3.37 -8.79 -1.73
C LEU A 163 -2.04 -8.26 -2.28
N ALA A 164 -1.51 -7.20 -1.69
CA ALA A 164 -0.27 -6.56 -2.10
C ALA A 164 0.96 -7.40 -1.71
N HIS A 165 1.95 -7.46 -2.58
CA HIS A 165 3.32 -8.02 -2.40
C HIS A 165 3.47 -9.16 -1.36
N PRO A 166 2.76 -10.29 -1.49
CA PRO A 166 2.58 -11.28 -0.43
C PRO A 166 3.74 -12.25 -0.20
N ALA A 167 4.86 -12.14 -0.92
CA ALA A 167 5.88 -13.18 -0.97
C ALA A 167 6.50 -13.53 0.38
N ASP A 168 6.63 -12.57 1.29
CA ASP A 168 7.32 -12.73 2.57
C ASP A 168 6.36 -12.86 3.77
N ILE A 169 5.05 -12.97 3.48
CA ILE A 169 4.04 -13.14 4.52
C ILE A 169 4.06 -14.59 5.01
N ILE A 170 4.34 -14.75 6.31
CA ILE A 170 4.34 -16.08 6.94
C ILE A 170 2.91 -16.63 6.99
N GLY A 171 2.72 -17.87 6.51
CA GLY A 171 1.40 -18.51 6.52
C GLY A 171 0.41 -17.93 5.50
N VAL A 172 0.90 -17.28 4.46
CA VAL A 172 0.12 -16.56 3.44
C VAL A 172 -1.02 -17.39 2.83
N ASP A 173 -0.84 -18.70 2.61
CA ASP A 173 -1.89 -19.55 2.05
C ASP A 173 -3.15 -19.59 2.94
N ASN A 174 -2.99 -19.65 4.27
CA ASN A 174 -4.14 -19.61 5.20
C ASN A 174 -4.81 -18.23 5.20
N ILE A 175 -4.01 -17.18 5.14
CA ILE A 175 -4.50 -15.79 5.05
C ILE A 175 -5.31 -15.61 3.77
N ILE A 176 -4.83 -16.10 2.64
CA ILE A 176 -5.55 -16.04 1.36
C ILE A 176 -6.91 -16.74 1.46
N VAL A 177 -7.00 -17.91 2.10
CA VAL A 177 -8.27 -18.61 2.30
C VAL A 177 -9.27 -17.74 3.07
N GLU A 178 -8.83 -17.11 4.15
CA GLU A 178 -9.66 -16.18 4.94
C GLU A 178 -10.08 -14.95 4.11
N LEU A 179 -9.14 -14.33 3.41
CA LEU A 179 -9.42 -13.14 2.61
C LEU A 179 -10.32 -13.45 1.40
N LYS A 180 -10.22 -14.64 0.80
CA LYS A 180 -11.15 -15.08 -0.23
C LYS A 180 -12.59 -15.19 0.28
N ALA A 181 -12.78 -15.66 1.50
CA ALA A 181 -14.11 -15.67 2.12
C ALA A 181 -14.69 -14.25 2.31
N ALA A 182 -13.81 -13.23 2.48
CA ALA A 182 -14.21 -11.83 2.50
C ALA A 182 -14.40 -11.23 1.09
N GLY A 183 -13.89 -11.90 0.05
CA GLY A 183 -14.03 -11.50 -1.35
C GLY A 183 -12.76 -11.04 -2.05
N LEU A 184 -11.57 -11.42 -1.55
CA LEU A 184 -10.30 -11.18 -2.25
C LEU A 184 -10.38 -11.75 -3.67
N ALA A 185 -10.00 -10.95 -4.65
CA ALA A 185 -10.07 -11.30 -6.06
C ALA A 185 -8.70 -11.61 -6.69
N GLY A 186 -7.63 -11.04 -6.17
CA GLY A 186 -6.30 -11.18 -6.76
C GLY A 186 -5.15 -11.07 -5.77
N ILE A 187 -3.94 -11.28 -6.29
CA ILE A 187 -2.68 -11.04 -5.58
C ILE A 187 -1.69 -10.32 -6.49
N GLU A 188 -0.84 -9.50 -5.93
CA GLU A 188 0.22 -8.82 -6.65
C GLU A 188 1.41 -9.75 -6.83
N ALA A 189 1.55 -10.27 -8.05
CA ALA A 189 2.57 -11.26 -8.39
C ALA A 189 3.79 -10.65 -9.07
N TYR A 190 3.57 -9.60 -9.88
CA TYR A 190 4.61 -8.90 -10.64
C TYR A 190 5.05 -7.65 -9.91
N TYR A 191 5.63 -7.82 -8.72
CA TYR A 191 6.08 -6.73 -7.86
C TYR A 191 7.52 -6.33 -8.19
N GLY A 192 7.79 -5.04 -8.22
CA GLY A 192 9.05 -4.48 -8.72
C GLY A 192 10.30 -4.94 -7.98
N GLN A 193 10.17 -5.34 -6.72
CA GLN A 193 11.30 -5.84 -5.92
C GLN A 193 11.46 -7.36 -5.95
N TYR A 194 10.58 -8.09 -6.67
CA TYR A 194 10.68 -9.54 -6.76
C TYR A 194 11.62 -10.00 -7.85
N ASP A 195 12.47 -10.97 -7.52
CA ASP A 195 13.19 -11.71 -8.54
C ASP A 195 12.26 -12.66 -9.32
N SER A 196 12.73 -13.15 -10.45
CA SER A 196 11.94 -14.01 -11.32
C SER A 196 11.51 -15.35 -10.65
N LYS A 197 12.23 -15.81 -9.63
CA LYS A 197 11.86 -17.02 -8.86
C LYS A 197 10.69 -16.71 -7.94
N THR A 198 10.71 -15.58 -7.27
CA THR A 198 9.63 -15.10 -6.40
C THR A 198 8.36 -14.83 -7.20
N VAL A 199 8.46 -14.13 -8.34
CA VAL A 199 7.33 -13.93 -9.25
C VAL A 199 6.68 -15.26 -9.61
N ARG A 200 7.45 -16.25 -10.09
CA ARG A 200 6.91 -17.58 -10.42
C ARG A 200 6.24 -18.29 -9.24
N ARG A 201 6.76 -18.10 -8.02
CA ARG A 201 6.17 -18.66 -6.80
C ARG A 201 4.82 -18.03 -6.50
N VAL A 202 4.71 -16.69 -6.62
CA VAL A 202 3.47 -15.96 -6.34
C VAL A 202 2.43 -16.22 -7.44
N VAL A 203 2.83 -16.28 -8.72
CA VAL A 203 1.91 -16.68 -9.82
C VAL A 203 1.32 -18.08 -9.56
N LYS A 204 2.15 -19.06 -9.20
CA LYS A 204 1.64 -20.41 -8.83
C LYS A 204 0.72 -20.38 -7.61
N MET A 205 0.93 -19.46 -6.69
CA MET A 205 0.03 -19.25 -5.54
C MET A 205 -1.32 -18.70 -6.03
N ALA A 206 -1.31 -17.70 -6.93
CA ALA A 206 -2.53 -17.20 -7.56
C ALA A 206 -3.33 -18.32 -8.23
N ASP A 207 -2.66 -19.13 -9.06
CA ASP A 207 -3.28 -20.25 -9.79
C ASP A 207 -3.93 -21.26 -8.83
N ARG A 208 -3.21 -21.67 -7.76
CA ARG A 208 -3.75 -22.62 -6.76
C ARG A 208 -5.02 -22.11 -6.09
N HIS A 209 -5.10 -20.82 -5.87
CA HIS A 209 -6.25 -20.20 -5.19
C HIS A 209 -7.29 -19.64 -6.16
N GLY A 210 -7.08 -19.73 -7.47
CA GLY A 210 -7.98 -19.16 -8.48
C GLY A 210 -8.13 -17.64 -8.34
N LEU A 211 -7.01 -16.94 -8.14
CA LEU A 211 -6.92 -15.50 -7.97
C LEU A 211 -6.33 -14.84 -9.23
N LEU A 212 -6.75 -13.61 -9.51
CA LEU A 212 -6.11 -12.75 -10.51
C LEU A 212 -4.66 -12.45 -10.11
N THR A 213 -3.83 -12.15 -11.10
CA THR A 213 -2.50 -11.58 -10.86
C THR A 213 -2.45 -10.12 -11.26
N THR A 214 -1.83 -9.28 -10.44
CA THR A 214 -1.53 -7.89 -10.75
C THR A 214 -0.04 -7.62 -10.57
N GLY A 215 0.38 -6.39 -10.75
CA GLY A 215 1.74 -5.96 -10.45
C GLY A 215 1.91 -4.46 -10.52
N GLY A 216 3.05 -4.02 -10.08
CA GLY A 216 3.43 -2.61 -10.04
C GLY A 216 4.84 -2.41 -9.52
N THR A 217 5.26 -1.17 -9.53
CA THR A 217 6.58 -0.76 -9.04
C THR A 217 6.55 -0.37 -7.57
N ASP A 218 5.36 -0.17 -7.01
CA ASP A 218 5.19 0.38 -5.65
C ASP A 218 5.98 1.69 -5.49
N TYR A 219 5.77 2.60 -6.47
CA TYR A 219 6.53 3.82 -6.61
C TYR A 219 6.12 4.87 -5.56
N HIS A 220 7.07 5.31 -4.72
CA HIS A 220 6.84 6.25 -3.61
C HIS A 220 7.58 7.59 -3.75
N HIS A 221 8.29 7.82 -4.85
CA HIS A 221 9.06 9.04 -5.09
C HIS A 221 10.11 9.34 -4.01
N PHE A 222 10.79 8.31 -3.50
CA PHE A 222 11.84 8.49 -2.50
C PHE A 222 13.09 9.21 -3.05
N CYS A 223 13.25 9.30 -4.38
CA CYS A 223 14.40 9.92 -5.04
C CYS A 223 15.75 9.27 -4.66
N ASP A 224 15.75 7.99 -4.35
CA ASP A 224 16.95 7.23 -4.00
C ASP A 224 17.03 5.89 -4.77
N ASP A 225 18.14 5.17 -4.58
CA ASP A 225 18.43 3.91 -5.30
C ASP A 225 17.51 2.74 -4.91
N ARG A 226 16.65 2.89 -3.90
CA ARG A 226 15.67 1.87 -3.46
C ARG A 226 14.43 1.87 -4.34
N GLU A 227 14.22 2.92 -5.12
CA GLU A 227 13.00 3.10 -5.89
C GLU A 227 13.04 2.33 -7.20
N VAL A 228 12.04 1.50 -7.42
CA VAL A 228 11.84 0.79 -8.68
C VAL A 228 11.25 1.77 -9.71
N PRO A 229 11.94 2.03 -10.83
CA PRO A 229 11.45 3.02 -11.79
C PRO A 229 10.08 2.67 -12.37
N LEU A 230 9.19 3.67 -12.50
CA LEU A 230 7.90 3.49 -13.16
C LEU A 230 8.08 2.86 -14.55
N GLY A 231 7.29 1.82 -14.84
CA GLY A 231 7.31 1.12 -16.13
C GLY A 231 8.42 0.09 -16.29
N SER A 232 9.21 -0.18 -15.25
CA SER A 232 10.28 -1.19 -15.31
C SER A 232 9.80 -2.62 -15.04
N VAL A 233 8.57 -2.79 -14.54
CA VAL A 233 7.97 -4.10 -14.27
C VAL A 233 7.23 -4.60 -15.49
N ASN A 234 7.59 -5.79 -15.97
CA ASN A 234 6.88 -6.42 -17.07
C ASN A 234 5.67 -7.21 -16.55
N ILE A 235 4.49 -6.61 -16.67
CA ILE A 235 3.20 -7.21 -16.31
C ILE A 235 2.59 -7.81 -17.58
N PRO A 236 2.23 -9.11 -17.60
CA PRO A 236 1.57 -9.70 -18.75
C PRO A 236 0.25 -8.98 -19.08
N GLU A 237 0.01 -8.71 -20.37
CA GLU A 237 -1.22 -8.07 -20.84
C GLU A 237 -2.47 -8.84 -20.37
N SER A 238 -2.40 -10.18 -20.37
CA SER A 238 -3.47 -11.04 -19.86
C SER A 238 -3.86 -10.77 -18.41
N SER A 239 -2.91 -10.34 -17.56
CA SER A 239 -3.21 -9.94 -16.17
C SER A 239 -4.00 -8.63 -16.13
N ILE A 240 -3.67 -7.69 -17.01
CA ILE A 240 -4.38 -6.42 -17.15
C ILE A 240 -5.79 -6.68 -17.67
N GLU A 241 -5.92 -7.48 -18.74
CA GLU A 241 -7.22 -7.86 -19.31
C GLU A 241 -8.14 -8.53 -18.28
N GLN A 242 -7.60 -9.46 -17.47
CA GLN A 242 -8.36 -10.14 -16.41
C GLN A 242 -8.82 -9.16 -15.33
N LEU A 243 -7.97 -8.21 -14.92
CA LEU A 243 -8.33 -7.18 -13.95
C LEU A 243 -9.46 -6.28 -14.49
N PHE A 244 -9.37 -5.86 -15.75
CA PHE A 244 -10.43 -5.06 -16.40
C PHE A 244 -11.72 -5.86 -16.55
N ALA A 245 -11.65 -7.12 -16.96
CA ALA A 245 -12.82 -7.98 -17.09
C ALA A 245 -13.52 -8.20 -15.74
N ALA A 246 -12.76 -8.35 -14.65
CA ALA A 246 -13.31 -8.44 -13.30
C ALA A 246 -14.06 -7.17 -12.87
N ALA A 247 -13.67 -5.99 -13.40
CA ALA A 247 -14.39 -4.73 -13.22
C ALA A 247 -15.57 -4.55 -14.19
N GLY A 248 -15.89 -5.54 -15.02
CA GLY A 248 -16.90 -5.39 -16.09
C GLY A 248 -16.47 -4.43 -17.21
N LYS A 249 -15.17 -4.22 -17.37
CA LYS A 249 -14.57 -3.30 -18.35
C LYS A 249 -13.75 -4.07 -19.39
N THR A 250 -13.48 -3.43 -20.51
CA THR A 250 -12.59 -3.97 -21.55
C THR A 250 -11.32 -3.14 -21.60
N PHE A 251 -10.18 -3.77 -21.46
CA PHE A 251 -8.90 -3.14 -21.75
C PHE A 251 -8.75 -2.98 -23.26
N ARG A 252 -8.38 -1.79 -23.69
CA ARG A 252 -8.03 -1.49 -25.09
C ARG A 252 -6.72 -0.71 -25.04
N PRO A 253 -5.61 -1.34 -25.45
CA PRO A 253 -4.34 -0.63 -25.57
C PRO A 253 -4.48 0.54 -26.56
N ALA A 254 -3.72 1.62 -26.34
CA ALA A 254 -3.78 2.85 -27.13
C ALA A 254 -3.11 2.71 -28.52
#